data_24437103c76b4a62e9ec49a7907a4d29
#
_entry.id   24437103c76b4a62e9ec49a7907a4d29
#
_cell.length_a   1.000
_cell.length_b   1.000
_cell.length_c   1.000
_cell.angle_alpha   90.00
_cell.angle_beta   90.00
_cell.angle_gamma   90.00
#
_symmetry.space_group_name_H-M   'P 1'
#
loop_
_entity.id
_entity.type
_entity.pdbx_description
1 polymer ?
#
loop_
_entity_poly.entity_id
_entity_poly.type
_entity_poly.pdbx_seq_one_letter_code
_entity_poly.pdbx_strand_id
1 'polypeptide(L)'
;MDNRAHSPITPTDSGKPDSGKPDAEVFEEADALDLHDQRPTGPEDGFGKLWRKIHRVHLIGADLPPEHVIATWKRHFGEFWPGKNRFYGPITALEPGELAVINIEMPAATTLSTGVILVDATPTGFTLITPEGHMLSGWLHFSADRDDAITTASVEMLIRASDPLFEIGMVLGGHHRENEFWDQTLRNLALHFGIAAEPETKVTCEDPHYQWENAKNIWHNGAIRNGLVRLAALPRRASDLLHRRRAERTS
;
A
#
# COMPACT_ATOMS: atom_id res chain seq x y z
N MET A 1 60.52 16.45 -10.24
CA MET A 1 59.86 17.17 -9.14
C MET A 1 58.66 17.83 -9.71
N ASP A 2 57.51 17.18 -9.63
CA ASP A 2 56.22 17.83 -9.91
C ASP A 2 55.18 17.21 -8.99
N ASN A 3 54.76 18.00 -8.02
CA ASN A 3 53.94 17.63 -6.90
C ASN A 3 52.50 18.05 -7.22
N ARG A 4 51.65 17.14 -7.79
CA ARG A 4 50.23 17.40 -7.96
C ARG A 4 49.47 16.90 -6.75
N ALA A 5 49.06 17.85 -5.93
CA ALA A 5 48.16 17.68 -4.82
C ALA A 5 46.82 17.11 -5.28
N HIS A 6 46.41 15.97 -4.72
CA HIS A 6 45.05 15.45 -4.80
C HIS A 6 44.16 16.23 -3.82
N SER A 7 43.20 16.97 -4.36
CA SER A 7 42.10 17.53 -3.58
C SER A 7 41.12 16.39 -3.20
N PRO A 8 40.63 16.34 -1.95
CA PRO A 8 39.62 15.35 -1.56
C PRO A 8 38.25 15.74 -2.15
N ILE A 9 37.61 14.77 -2.79
CA ILE A 9 36.25 14.85 -3.25
C ILE A 9 35.35 14.79 -2.01
N THR A 10 34.67 15.88 -1.71
CA THR A 10 33.62 15.95 -0.69
C THR A 10 32.44 15.06 -1.16
N PRO A 11 31.89 14.18 -0.30
CA PRO A 11 30.67 13.45 -0.65
C PRO A 11 29.52 14.45 -0.75
N THR A 12 28.89 14.49 -1.90
CA THR A 12 27.61 15.19 -2.10
C THR A 12 26.59 14.57 -1.15
N ASP A 13 26.03 15.41 -0.32
CA ASP A 13 24.88 15.12 0.55
C ASP A 13 23.73 14.54 -0.29
N SER A 14 23.63 13.21 -0.29
CA SER A 14 22.48 12.52 -0.85
C SER A 14 21.32 12.75 0.11
N GLY A 15 20.42 13.64 -0.27
CA GLY A 15 19.22 14.00 0.47
C GLY A 15 18.53 12.76 1.03
N LYS A 16 18.48 12.70 2.35
CA LYS A 16 17.72 11.75 3.14
C LYS A 16 16.29 11.78 2.62
N PRO A 17 15.66 10.64 2.24
CA PRO A 17 14.23 10.64 1.98
C PRO A 17 13.54 11.09 3.26
N ASP A 18 12.74 12.13 3.14
CA ASP A 18 11.93 12.68 4.20
C ASP A 18 10.96 11.59 4.68
N SER A 19 11.25 10.99 5.84
CA SER A 19 10.32 10.12 6.57
C SER A 19 9.24 11.02 7.19
N GLY A 20 8.62 11.84 6.33
CA GLY A 20 7.66 12.85 6.69
C GLY A 20 6.42 12.23 7.32
N LYS A 21 5.99 12.84 8.41
CA LYS A 21 4.58 12.79 8.82
C LYS A 21 3.74 13.02 7.55
N PRO A 22 2.63 12.28 7.36
CA PRO A 22 1.77 12.51 6.22
C PRO A 22 1.45 14.00 6.12
N ASP A 23 1.51 14.54 4.90
CA ASP A 23 1.18 15.93 4.66
C ASP A 23 -0.22 16.23 5.23
N ALA A 24 -0.41 17.40 5.80
CA ALA A 24 -1.70 17.81 6.38
C ALA A 24 -2.87 17.58 5.41
N GLU A 25 -2.64 17.72 4.10
CA GLU A 25 -3.62 17.43 3.06
C GLU A 25 -4.08 15.96 3.04
N VAL A 26 -3.23 15.00 3.41
CA VAL A 26 -3.59 13.57 3.45
C VAL A 26 -4.48 13.28 4.65
N PHE A 27 -4.22 13.89 5.79
CA PHE A 27 -5.11 13.78 6.95
C PHE A 27 -6.46 14.47 6.70
N GLU A 28 -6.47 15.65 6.09
CA GLU A 28 -7.71 16.34 5.70
C GLU A 28 -8.52 15.51 4.70
N GLU A 29 -7.88 14.81 3.75
CA GLU A 29 -8.57 13.93 2.82
C GLU A 29 -9.08 12.65 3.52
N ALA A 30 -8.32 12.08 4.45
CA ALA A 30 -8.72 10.93 5.25
C ALA A 30 -9.90 11.26 6.17
N ASP A 31 -9.86 12.40 6.85
CA ASP A 31 -10.96 12.89 7.69
C ASP A 31 -12.20 13.20 6.85
N ALA A 32 -12.02 13.84 5.67
CA ALA A 32 -13.15 14.13 4.76
C ALA A 32 -13.81 12.87 4.19
N LEU A 33 -13.08 11.74 4.14
CA LEU A 33 -13.57 10.45 3.67
C LEU A 33 -14.10 9.57 4.81
N ASP A 34 -13.98 10.02 6.07
CA ASP A 34 -14.42 9.28 7.26
C ASP A 34 -13.80 7.87 7.32
N LEU A 35 -12.49 7.79 7.09
CA LEU A 35 -11.78 6.52 7.03
C LEU A 35 -11.62 5.87 8.41
N HIS A 36 -11.62 6.66 9.50
CA HIS A 36 -11.33 6.19 10.84
C HIS A 36 -12.45 5.33 11.46
N ASP A 37 -13.70 5.54 11.04
CA ASP A 37 -14.87 4.80 11.55
C ASP A 37 -15.30 3.62 10.64
N GLN A 38 -14.47 3.27 9.64
CA GLN A 38 -14.82 2.20 8.73
C GLN A 38 -14.60 0.82 9.37
N ARG A 39 -15.62 -0.04 9.26
CA ARG A 39 -15.53 -1.41 9.76
C ARG A 39 -14.56 -2.25 8.90
N PRO A 40 -13.83 -3.22 9.51
CA PRO A 40 -13.07 -4.19 8.73
C PRO A 40 -14.01 -5.05 7.87
N THR A 41 -13.55 -5.42 6.68
CA THR A 41 -14.27 -6.29 5.75
C THR A 41 -13.46 -7.53 5.42
N GLY A 42 -14.06 -8.71 5.70
CA GLY A 42 -13.48 -9.99 5.35
C GLY A 42 -13.79 -10.41 3.90
N PRO A 43 -13.27 -11.56 3.45
CA PRO A 43 -13.55 -12.09 2.11
C PRO A 43 -15.05 -12.34 1.86
N GLU A 44 -15.83 -12.61 2.89
CA GLU A 44 -17.29 -12.82 2.86
C GLU A 44 -18.07 -11.54 2.57
N ASP A 45 -17.49 -10.38 2.87
CA ASP A 45 -18.13 -9.08 2.64
C ASP A 45 -17.96 -8.56 1.19
N GLY A 46 -17.09 -9.17 0.39
CA GLY A 46 -16.82 -8.74 -0.98
C GLY A 46 -17.81 -9.32 -1.99
N PHE A 47 -17.89 -8.68 -3.17
CA PHE A 47 -18.75 -9.07 -4.29
C PHE A 47 -18.08 -10.08 -5.25
N GLY A 48 -16.83 -9.84 -5.59
CA GLY A 48 -16.11 -10.52 -6.67
C GLY A 48 -15.82 -11.99 -6.41
N LYS A 49 -15.09 -12.62 -7.32
CA LYS A 49 -14.57 -13.98 -7.12
C LYS A 49 -13.56 -14.01 -5.97
N LEU A 50 -13.48 -15.12 -5.25
CA LEU A 50 -12.53 -15.29 -4.15
C LEU A 50 -11.19 -15.80 -4.69
N TRP A 51 -10.16 -15.05 -4.43
CA TRP A 51 -8.81 -15.36 -4.83
C TRP A 51 -7.91 -15.55 -3.62
N ARG A 52 -7.15 -16.66 -3.62
CA ARG A 52 -5.99 -16.84 -2.77
C ARG A 52 -4.76 -16.55 -3.61
N LYS A 53 -3.93 -15.63 -3.14
CA LYS A 53 -2.66 -15.31 -3.80
C LYS A 53 -1.54 -15.40 -2.78
N ILE A 54 -0.42 -15.99 -3.21
CA ILE A 54 0.77 -16.15 -2.40
C ILE A 54 1.95 -15.68 -3.23
N HIS A 55 2.62 -14.65 -2.74
CA HIS A 55 3.86 -14.14 -3.28
C HIS A 55 4.98 -14.47 -2.32
N ARG A 56 6.11 -15.00 -2.80
CA ARG A 56 7.24 -15.40 -1.97
C ARG A 56 8.54 -14.94 -2.59
N VAL A 57 9.51 -14.59 -1.75
CA VAL A 57 10.87 -14.36 -2.17
C VAL A 57 11.83 -15.08 -1.24
N HIS A 58 12.79 -15.81 -1.81
CA HIS A 58 13.81 -16.54 -1.08
C HIS A 58 15.05 -15.67 -0.90
N LEU A 59 15.38 -15.37 0.36
CA LEU A 59 16.53 -14.54 0.74
C LEU A 59 17.78 -15.43 0.89
N ILE A 60 18.34 -15.84 -0.26
CA ILE A 60 19.48 -16.76 -0.33
C ILE A 60 20.77 -15.98 -0.20
N GLY A 61 21.73 -16.52 0.56
CA GLY A 61 23.09 -15.98 0.65
C GLY A 61 23.34 -15.03 1.82
N ALA A 62 22.34 -14.77 2.64
CA ALA A 62 22.47 -14.02 3.89
C ALA A 62 21.87 -14.80 5.06
N ASP A 63 22.53 -14.77 6.21
CA ASP A 63 22.00 -15.35 7.45
C ASP A 63 21.02 -14.36 8.10
N LEU A 64 19.77 -14.37 7.61
CA LEU A 64 18.73 -13.45 8.04
C LEU A 64 17.69 -14.20 8.90
N PRO A 65 17.62 -13.96 10.21
CA PRO A 65 16.53 -14.49 11.03
C PRO A 65 15.18 -13.95 10.57
N PRO A 66 14.10 -14.75 10.54
CA PRO A 66 12.75 -14.31 10.16
C PRO A 66 12.28 -13.06 10.90
N GLU A 67 12.59 -12.99 12.20
CA GLU A 67 12.23 -11.86 13.05
C GLU A 67 12.90 -10.56 12.60
N HIS A 68 14.14 -10.65 12.11
CA HIS A 68 14.86 -9.49 11.59
C HIS A 68 14.24 -9.00 10.27
N VAL A 69 13.87 -9.94 9.39
CA VAL A 69 13.18 -9.62 8.14
C VAL A 69 11.85 -8.92 8.41
N ILE A 70 11.02 -9.46 9.31
CA ILE A 70 9.72 -8.89 9.67
C ILE A 70 9.86 -7.56 10.41
N ALA A 71 10.83 -7.42 11.33
CA ALA A 71 11.08 -6.15 12.01
C ALA A 71 11.46 -5.04 11.02
N THR A 72 12.31 -5.36 10.05
CA THR A 72 12.69 -4.45 8.96
C THR A 72 11.50 -4.12 8.09
N TRP A 73 10.73 -5.13 7.67
CA TRP A 73 9.55 -4.93 6.83
C TRP A 73 8.51 -4.03 7.50
N LYS A 74 8.17 -4.28 8.76
CA LYS A 74 7.23 -3.43 9.54
C LYS A 74 7.71 -1.99 9.65
N ARG A 75 9.01 -1.77 9.84
CA ARG A 75 9.58 -0.42 10.00
C ARG A 75 9.57 0.39 8.72
N HIS A 76 9.87 -0.27 7.59
CA HIS A 76 10.05 0.36 6.28
C HIS A 76 8.95 -0.02 5.28
N PHE A 77 7.76 -0.41 5.77
CA PHE A 77 6.72 -1.04 4.97
C PHE A 77 6.38 -0.26 3.69
N GLY A 78 6.12 1.03 3.83
CA GLY A 78 5.79 1.89 2.70
C GLY A 78 6.96 2.20 1.76
N GLU A 79 8.20 2.07 2.23
CA GLU A 79 9.40 2.33 1.43
C GLU A 79 9.64 1.26 0.36
N PHE A 80 9.11 0.05 0.59
CA PHE A 80 9.20 -1.06 -0.37
C PHE A 80 8.11 -1.02 -1.45
N TRP A 81 7.11 -0.14 -1.31
CA TRP A 81 6.02 -0.02 -2.26
C TRP A 81 6.46 0.61 -3.58
N PRO A 82 6.12 0.02 -4.74
CA PRO A 82 6.53 0.55 -6.04
C PRO A 82 5.68 1.75 -6.48
N GLY A 83 6.21 2.53 -7.40
CA GLY A 83 5.50 3.61 -8.07
C GLY A 83 5.16 4.78 -7.14
N LYS A 84 3.97 5.33 -7.32
CA LYS A 84 3.45 6.44 -6.52
C LYS A 84 2.55 6.00 -5.37
N ASN A 85 2.49 4.69 -5.13
CA ASN A 85 1.75 4.17 -3.98
C ASN A 85 2.42 4.65 -2.68
N ARG A 86 1.60 4.94 -1.67
CA ARG A 86 2.09 5.42 -0.38
C ARG A 86 1.38 4.72 0.76
N PHE A 87 2.15 4.32 1.74
CA PHE A 87 1.70 3.87 3.05
C PHE A 87 2.18 4.91 4.06
N TYR A 88 1.27 5.44 4.87
CA TYR A 88 1.59 6.51 5.80
C TYR A 88 1.85 5.98 7.20
N GLY A 89 3.10 6.02 7.60
CA GLY A 89 3.61 5.56 8.88
C GLY A 89 4.20 4.14 8.83
N PRO A 90 4.99 3.75 9.83
CA PRO A 90 5.46 2.38 9.99
C PRO A 90 4.37 1.51 10.63
N ILE A 91 4.30 0.23 10.25
CA ILE A 91 3.42 -0.75 10.92
C ILE A 91 3.72 -0.84 12.42
N THR A 92 4.99 -0.61 12.81
CA THR A 92 5.42 -0.64 14.22
C THR A 92 4.79 0.46 15.10
N ALA A 93 4.17 1.47 14.52
CA ALA A 93 3.47 2.53 15.25
C ALA A 93 1.97 2.26 15.42
N LEU A 94 1.45 1.16 14.85
CA LEU A 94 0.04 0.79 14.91
C LEU A 94 -0.20 -0.24 16.01
N GLU A 95 -1.30 -0.09 16.72
CA GLU A 95 -1.87 -1.11 17.58
C GLU A 95 -2.92 -1.94 16.82
N PRO A 96 -3.17 -3.19 17.22
CA PRO A 96 -4.26 -3.99 16.65
C PRO A 96 -5.60 -3.25 16.71
N GLY A 97 -6.28 -3.17 15.57
CA GLY A 97 -7.53 -2.42 15.39
C GLY A 97 -7.33 -1.02 14.81
N GLU A 98 -6.11 -0.49 14.77
CA GLU A 98 -5.85 0.82 14.20
C GLU A 98 -5.75 0.79 12.67
N LEU A 99 -6.25 1.86 12.06
CA LEU A 99 -6.22 2.07 10.61
C LEU A 99 -4.99 2.87 10.21
N ALA A 100 -4.28 2.36 9.20
CA ALA A 100 -3.28 3.12 8.46
C ALA A 100 -3.85 3.64 7.15
N VAL A 101 -3.58 4.90 6.84
CA VAL A 101 -3.97 5.51 5.56
C VAL A 101 -3.02 5.06 4.47
N ILE A 102 -3.58 4.78 3.29
CA ILE A 102 -2.82 4.43 2.08
C ILE A 102 -3.34 5.18 0.87
N ASN A 103 -2.42 5.50 -0.04
CA ASN A 103 -2.75 6.01 -1.37
C ASN A 103 -2.31 5.00 -2.42
N ILE A 104 -3.27 4.56 -3.23
CA ILE A 104 -3.07 3.59 -4.30
C ILE A 104 -3.14 4.31 -5.65
N GLU A 105 -2.13 4.13 -6.48
CA GLU A 105 -2.12 4.65 -7.85
C GLU A 105 -3.10 3.87 -8.72
N MET A 106 -4.08 4.59 -9.27
CA MET A 106 -5.13 4.05 -10.13
C MET A 106 -4.86 4.40 -11.59
N PRO A 107 -5.52 3.75 -12.57
CA PRO A 107 -5.45 4.13 -13.97
C PRO A 107 -5.72 5.62 -14.21
N ALA A 108 -5.15 6.16 -15.29
CA ALA A 108 -5.25 7.58 -15.68
C ALA A 108 -4.63 8.54 -14.64
N ALA A 109 -3.59 8.09 -13.91
CA ALA A 109 -2.87 8.87 -12.90
C ALA A 109 -3.78 9.43 -11.79
N THR A 110 -4.89 8.74 -11.51
CA THR A 110 -5.73 9.04 -10.35
C THR A 110 -5.23 8.31 -9.12
N THR A 111 -5.61 8.77 -7.94
CA THR A 111 -5.23 8.17 -6.66
C THR A 111 -6.49 7.77 -5.91
N LEU A 112 -6.50 6.55 -5.38
CA LEU A 112 -7.49 6.09 -4.43
C LEU A 112 -6.89 6.23 -3.03
N SER A 113 -7.44 7.13 -2.22
CA SER A 113 -7.14 7.24 -0.80
C SER A 113 -8.07 6.30 -0.03
N THR A 114 -7.49 5.41 0.75
CA THR A 114 -8.21 4.41 1.55
C THR A 114 -7.35 4.01 2.74
N GLY A 115 -7.65 2.92 3.41
CA GLY A 115 -6.88 2.44 4.56
C GLY A 115 -6.70 0.93 4.57
N VAL A 116 -5.92 0.48 5.54
CA VAL A 116 -5.85 -0.90 6.00
C VAL A 116 -5.81 -0.90 7.53
N ILE A 117 -6.35 -1.93 8.15
CA ILE A 117 -6.44 -2.08 9.60
C ILE A 117 -5.47 -3.18 10.02
N LEU A 118 -4.63 -2.91 11.02
CA LEU A 118 -3.77 -3.93 11.61
C LEU A 118 -4.62 -4.88 12.46
N VAL A 119 -4.56 -6.18 12.16
CA VAL A 119 -5.26 -7.22 12.92
C VAL A 119 -4.37 -7.74 14.06
N ASP A 120 -3.16 -8.12 13.70
CA ASP A 120 -2.16 -8.63 14.62
C ASP A 120 -0.74 -8.40 14.11
N ALA A 121 0.22 -8.42 15.03
CA ALA A 121 1.64 -8.38 14.72
C ALA A 121 2.44 -9.26 15.67
N THR A 122 3.22 -10.18 15.09
CA THR A 122 4.12 -11.10 15.81
C THR A 122 5.58 -10.82 15.45
N PRO A 123 6.57 -11.45 16.07
CA PRO A 123 7.96 -11.32 15.64
C PRO A 123 8.21 -11.78 14.21
N THR A 124 7.46 -12.77 13.70
CA THR A 124 7.66 -13.40 12.38
C THR A 124 6.55 -13.10 11.37
N GLY A 125 5.59 -12.22 11.70
CA GLY A 125 4.52 -11.86 10.79
C GLY A 125 3.63 -10.72 11.28
N PHE A 126 2.73 -10.28 10.41
CA PHE A 126 1.65 -9.35 10.73
C PHE A 126 0.52 -9.49 9.71
N THR A 127 -0.69 -9.14 10.10
CA THR A 127 -1.88 -9.27 9.27
C THR A 127 -2.59 -7.93 9.15
N LEU A 128 -2.93 -7.56 7.91
CA LEU A 128 -3.76 -6.42 7.59
C LEU A 128 -5.11 -6.90 7.04
N ILE A 129 -6.18 -6.18 7.38
CA ILE A 129 -7.51 -6.37 6.82
C ILE A 129 -7.98 -5.07 6.16
N THR A 130 -8.77 -5.18 5.11
CA THR A 130 -9.28 -4.01 4.40
C THR A 130 -10.50 -3.43 5.11
N PRO A 131 -10.67 -2.10 5.16
CA PRO A 131 -11.89 -1.47 5.64
C PRO A 131 -12.97 -1.38 4.55
N GLU A 132 -14.19 -1.09 4.96
CA GLU A 132 -15.31 -0.80 4.05
C GLU A 132 -14.96 0.34 3.09
N GLY A 133 -15.32 0.19 1.82
CA GLY A 133 -14.98 1.16 0.76
C GLY A 133 -13.60 0.97 0.12
N HIS A 134 -12.75 0.10 0.65
CA HIS A 134 -11.54 -0.33 -0.03
C HIS A 134 -11.89 -1.12 -1.31
N MET A 135 -10.99 -1.12 -2.31
CA MET A 135 -11.21 -1.81 -3.59
C MET A 135 -11.33 -3.34 -3.47
N LEU A 136 -10.73 -3.89 -2.42
CA LEU A 136 -10.76 -5.32 -2.10
C LEU A 136 -11.37 -5.52 -0.71
N SER A 137 -12.06 -6.63 -0.50
CA SER A 137 -12.50 -7.12 0.80
C SER A 137 -11.74 -8.38 1.14
N GLY A 138 -11.03 -8.38 2.27
CA GLY A 138 -10.24 -9.51 2.71
C GLY A 138 -9.01 -9.13 3.52
N TRP A 139 -8.13 -10.09 3.72
CA TRP A 139 -6.94 -9.94 4.54
C TRP A 139 -5.66 -10.26 3.75
N LEU A 140 -4.56 -9.70 4.25
CA LEU A 140 -3.21 -9.88 3.77
C LEU A 140 -2.33 -10.25 4.96
N HIS A 141 -1.69 -11.41 4.89
CA HIS A 141 -0.74 -11.89 5.89
C HIS A 141 0.68 -11.80 5.36
N PHE A 142 1.52 -11.13 6.09
CA PHE A 142 2.94 -10.95 5.82
C PHE A 142 3.72 -11.81 6.78
N SER A 143 4.58 -12.70 6.28
CA SER A 143 5.36 -13.60 7.14
C SER A 143 6.79 -13.75 6.63
N ALA A 144 7.66 -14.18 7.53
CA ALA A 144 8.95 -14.73 7.18
C ALA A 144 9.16 -16.04 7.93
N ASP A 145 9.55 -17.05 7.19
CA ASP A 145 9.82 -18.38 7.70
C ASP A 145 11.22 -18.82 7.29
N ARG A 146 11.83 -19.71 8.05
CA ARG A 146 13.15 -20.24 7.73
C ARG A 146 13.08 -21.76 7.61
N ASP A 147 13.58 -22.25 6.47
CA ASP A 147 13.81 -23.65 6.23
C ASP A 147 15.31 -23.85 5.94
N ASP A 148 15.96 -24.66 6.77
CA ASP A 148 17.41 -24.83 6.79
C ASP A 148 18.16 -23.49 6.90
N ALA A 149 18.83 -23.09 5.83
CA ALA A 149 19.64 -21.87 5.75
C ALA A 149 18.96 -20.74 4.95
N ILE A 150 17.72 -20.96 4.45
CA ILE A 150 17.02 -20.03 3.58
C ILE A 150 15.86 -19.40 4.34
N THR A 151 15.85 -18.09 4.44
CA THR A 151 14.69 -17.34 4.91
C THR A 151 13.82 -16.95 3.73
N THR A 152 12.53 -17.23 3.83
CA THR A 152 11.51 -16.89 2.82
C THR A 152 10.58 -15.83 3.38
N ALA A 153 10.49 -14.69 2.71
CA ALA A 153 9.47 -13.69 3.01
C ALA A 153 8.26 -13.89 2.09
N SER A 154 7.05 -13.78 2.65
CA SER A 154 5.80 -14.09 1.95
C SER A 154 4.73 -13.04 2.20
N VAL A 155 3.91 -12.79 1.17
CA VAL A 155 2.61 -12.13 1.27
C VAL A 155 1.54 -13.15 0.86
N GLU A 156 0.69 -13.55 1.78
CA GLU A 156 -0.48 -14.36 1.47
C GLU A 156 -1.73 -13.51 1.62
N MET A 157 -2.64 -13.58 0.66
CA MET A 157 -3.89 -12.85 0.71
C MET A 157 -5.08 -13.72 0.29
N LEU A 158 -6.21 -13.47 0.93
CA LEU A 158 -7.50 -14.03 0.59
C LEU A 158 -8.47 -12.86 0.39
N ILE A 159 -8.82 -12.59 -0.86
CA ILE A 159 -9.45 -11.34 -1.27
C ILE A 159 -10.55 -11.54 -2.30
N ARG A 160 -11.54 -10.67 -2.28
CA ARG A 160 -12.52 -10.43 -3.33
C ARG A 160 -12.50 -8.97 -3.73
N ALA A 161 -12.91 -8.61 -4.95
CA ALA A 161 -13.30 -7.22 -5.22
C ALA A 161 -14.49 -6.85 -4.33
N SER A 162 -14.47 -5.68 -3.72
CA SER A 162 -15.48 -5.28 -2.73
C SER A 162 -16.87 -5.06 -3.35
N ASP A 163 -16.93 -4.61 -4.61
CA ASP A 163 -18.15 -4.31 -5.33
C ASP A 163 -18.03 -4.61 -6.85
N PRO A 164 -19.15 -4.53 -7.61
CA PRO A 164 -19.16 -4.82 -9.05
C PRO A 164 -18.24 -3.93 -9.88
N LEU A 165 -18.06 -2.66 -9.50
CA LEU A 165 -17.21 -1.73 -10.26
C LEU A 165 -15.73 -2.08 -10.11
N PHE A 166 -15.30 -2.38 -8.89
CA PHE A 166 -13.95 -2.86 -8.63
C PHE A 166 -13.69 -4.24 -9.25
N GLU A 167 -14.69 -5.15 -9.28
CA GLU A 167 -14.55 -6.44 -9.97
C GLU A 167 -14.29 -6.27 -11.46
N ILE A 168 -15.00 -5.37 -12.12
CA ILE A 168 -14.72 -5.03 -13.53
C ILE A 168 -13.28 -4.52 -13.67
N GLY A 169 -12.83 -3.66 -12.78
CA GLY A 169 -11.44 -3.15 -12.76
C GLY A 169 -10.42 -4.27 -12.57
N MET A 170 -10.68 -5.22 -11.69
CA MET A 170 -9.81 -6.37 -11.44
C MET A 170 -9.70 -7.26 -12.68
N VAL A 171 -10.81 -7.56 -13.35
CA VAL A 171 -10.85 -8.35 -14.59
C VAL A 171 -10.14 -7.62 -15.73
N LEU A 172 -10.25 -6.29 -15.85
CA LEU A 172 -9.61 -5.47 -16.88
C LEU A 172 -8.12 -5.17 -16.62
N GLY A 173 -7.45 -5.98 -15.81
CA GLY A 173 -6.00 -5.89 -15.57
C GLY A 173 -5.61 -5.55 -14.14
N GLY A 174 -6.57 -5.34 -13.23
CA GLY A 174 -6.31 -5.08 -11.83
C GLY A 174 -5.54 -6.22 -11.15
N HIS A 175 -5.89 -7.47 -11.43
CA HIS A 175 -5.18 -8.65 -10.91
C HIS A 175 -3.71 -8.68 -11.32
N HIS A 176 -3.40 -8.33 -12.56
CA HIS A 176 -2.01 -8.28 -13.04
C HIS A 176 -1.21 -7.20 -12.32
N ARG A 177 -1.77 -5.98 -12.21
CA ARG A 177 -1.10 -4.87 -11.51
C ARG A 177 -0.89 -5.14 -10.03
N GLU A 178 -1.86 -5.78 -9.38
CA GLU A 178 -1.75 -6.16 -7.97
C GLU A 178 -0.66 -7.21 -7.78
N ASN A 179 -0.55 -8.23 -8.67
CA ASN A 179 0.53 -9.20 -8.63
C ASN A 179 1.89 -8.51 -8.82
N GLU A 180 2.04 -7.64 -9.83
CA GLU A 180 3.27 -6.87 -10.06
C GLU A 180 3.64 -5.99 -8.87
N PHE A 181 2.64 -5.38 -8.20
CA PHE A 181 2.86 -4.56 -7.01
C PHE A 181 3.52 -5.37 -5.89
N TRP A 182 3.00 -6.56 -5.58
CA TRP A 182 3.54 -7.40 -4.52
C TRP A 182 4.88 -8.03 -4.91
N ASP A 183 5.04 -8.45 -6.14
CA ASP A 183 6.32 -8.96 -6.65
C ASP A 183 7.40 -7.89 -6.56
N GLN A 184 7.11 -6.66 -6.97
CA GLN A 184 8.08 -5.56 -6.85
C GLN A 184 8.35 -5.18 -5.40
N THR A 185 7.34 -5.20 -4.53
CA THR A 185 7.50 -4.97 -3.09
C THR A 185 8.48 -5.99 -2.47
N LEU A 186 8.33 -7.27 -2.82
CA LEU A 186 9.23 -8.33 -2.35
C LEU A 186 10.64 -8.22 -2.94
N ARG A 187 10.78 -7.81 -4.21
CA ARG A 187 12.11 -7.49 -4.78
C ARG A 187 12.79 -6.36 -4.02
N ASN A 188 12.05 -5.29 -3.72
CA ASN A 188 12.60 -4.15 -2.98
C ASN A 188 13.01 -4.55 -1.55
N LEU A 189 12.22 -5.41 -0.89
CA LEU A 189 12.58 -5.98 0.42
C LEU A 189 13.87 -6.80 0.32
N ALA A 190 14.00 -7.69 -0.67
CA ALA A 190 15.22 -8.48 -0.88
C ALA A 190 16.44 -7.60 -1.17
N LEU A 191 16.27 -6.58 -2.03
CA LEU A 191 17.32 -5.62 -2.35
C LEU A 191 17.78 -4.80 -1.14
N HIS A 192 16.90 -4.50 -0.19
CA HIS A 192 17.25 -3.85 1.06
C HIS A 192 18.31 -4.66 1.85
N PHE A 193 18.23 -5.99 1.78
CA PHE A 193 19.22 -6.90 2.36
C PHE A 193 20.40 -7.20 1.41
N GLY A 194 20.51 -6.51 0.28
CA GLY A 194 21.57 -6.72 -0.71
C GLY A 194 21.40 -7.98 -1.55
N ILE A 195 20.20 -8.56 -1.59
CA ILE A 195 19.89 -9.81 -2.29
C ILE A 195 19.09 -9.51 -3.56
N ALA A 196 19.63 -9.88 -4.73
CA ALA A 196 18.86 -9.87 -5.98
C ALA A 196 18.10 -11.19 -6.09
N ALA A 197 16.79 -11.16 -5.88
CA ALA A 197 15.93 -12.33 -5.94
C ALA A 197 14.64 -12.03 -6.69
N GLU A 198 14.12 -13.04 -7.40
CA GLU A 198 12.85 -12.97 -8.11
C GLU A 198 11.76 -13.65 -7.28
N PRO A 199 10.62 -12.97 -7.05
CA PRO A 199 9.49 -13.56 -6.37
C PRO A 199 8.82 -14.66 -7.19
N GLU A 200 8.22 -15.61 -6.47
CA GLU A 200 7.34 -16.63 -7.01
C GLU A 200 5.90 -16.31 -6.62
N THR A 201 4.99 -16.35 -7.60
CA THR A 201 3.57 -16.04 -7.40
C THR A 201 2.69 -17.22 -7.71
N LYS A 202 1.84 -17.61 -6.74
CA LYS A 202 0.79 -18.61 -6.91
C LYS A 202 -0.57 -17.96 -6.75
N VAL A 203 -1.44 -18.11 -7.76
CA VAL A 203 -2.81 -17.57 -7.77
C VAL A 203 -3.80 -18.72 -7.90
N THR A 204 -4.78 -18.77 -7.00
CA THR A 204 -5.84 -19.79 -7.00
C THR A 204 -7.19 -19.10 -6.84
N CYS A 205 -8.16 -19.45 -7.70
CA CYS A 205 -9.54 -19.04 -7.52
C CYS A 205 -10.20 -20.06 -6.58
N GLU A 206 -10.47 -19.66 -5.33
CA GLU A 206 -11.09 -20.49 -4.30
C GLU A 206 -12.61 -20.59 -4.48
N ASP A 207 -13.25 -19.48 -4.92
CA ASP A 207 -14.67 -19.45 -5.25
C ASP A 207 -14.89 -18.59 -6.50
N PRO A 208 -15.35 -19.21 -7.61
CA PRO A 208 -15.59 -18.48 -8.86
C PRO A 208 -16.93 -17.72 -8.88
N HIS A 209 -17.74 -17.80 -7.83
CA HIS A 209 -19.09 -17.21 -7.80
C HIS A 209 -19.06 -15.78 -7.27
N TYR A 210 -19.90 -14.94 -7.87
CA TYR A 210 -20.14 -13.58 -7.39
C TYR A 210 -21.13 -13.61 -6.21
N GLN A 211 -20.89 -12.79 -5.20
CA GLN A 211 -21.75 -12.63 -4.03
C GLN A 211 -22.74 -11.48 -4.28
N TRP A 212 -23.85 -11.76 -4.95
CA TRP A 212 -24.79 -10.74 -5.41
C TRP A 212 -25.43 -9.94 -4.28
N GLU A 213 -25.55 -10.50 -3.09
CA GLU A 213 -25.99 -9.78 -1.87
C GLU A 213 -25.08 -8.61 -1.51
N ASN A 214 -23.80 -8.69 -1.87
CA ASN A 214 -22.78 -7.67 -1.64
C ASN A 214 -22.65 -6.66 -2.81
N ALA A 215 -23.45 -6.78 -3.87
CA ALA A 215 -23.46 -5.79 -4.95
C ALA A 215 -23.84 -4.38 -4.47
N LYS A 216 -24.58 -4.28 -3.37
CA LYS A 216 -24.92 -3.02 -2.68
C LYS A 216 -23.69 -2.24 -2.18
N ASN A 217 -22.54 -2.88 -2.02
CA ASN A 217 -21.30 -2.24 -1.58
C ASN A 217 -20.85 -1.13 -2.54
N ILE A 218 -21.35 -1.09 -3.78
CA ILE A 218 -21.09 -0.01 -4.72
C ILE A 218 -21.43 1.37 -4.14
N TRP A 219 -22.38 1.45 -3.20
CA TRP A 219 -22.74 2.71 -2.53
C TRP A 219 -21.68 3.20 -1.54
N HIS A 220 -20.79 2.30 -1.09
CA HIS A 220 -19.66 2.61 -0.21
C HIS A 220 -18.32 2.67 -0.98
N ASN A 221 -18.35 2.57 -2.32
CA ASN A 221 -17.17 2.53 -3.17
C ASN A 221 -16.27 3.76 -2.94
N GLY A 222 -15.05 3.50 -2.46
CA GLY A 222 -14.09 4.54 -2.12
C GLY A 222 -13.69 5.41 -3.33
N ALA A 223 -13.62 4.84 -4.54
CA ALA A 223 -13.29 5.63 -5.73
C ALA A 223 -14.40 6.63 -6.09
N ILE A 224 -15.67 6.25 -5.91
CA ILE A 224 -16.81 7.15 -6.12
C ILE A 224 -16.81 8.24 -5.05
N ARG A 225 -16.64 7.88 -3.77
CA ARG A 225 -16.57 8.82 -2.65
C ARG A 225 -15.41 9.82 -2.82
N ASN A 226 -14.21 9.34 -3.11
CA ASN A 226 -13.05 10.17 -3.42
C ASN A 226 -13.30 11.14 -4.58
N GLY A 227 -13.94 10.67 -5.66
CA GLY A 227 -14.31 11.50 -6.80
C GLY A 227 -15.28 12.62 -6.42
N LEU A 228 -16.30 12.32 -5.61
CA LEU A 228 -17.29 13.30 -5.15
C LEU A 228 -16.67 14.35 -4.23
N VAL A 229 -15.80 13.95 -3.29
CA VAL A 229 -15.09 14.86 -2.38
C VAL A 229 -14.20 15.82 -3.18
N ARG A 230 -13.45 15.31 -4.16
CA ARG A 230 -12.59 16.14 -5.03
C ARG A 230 -13.39 17.11 -5.87
N LEU A 231 -14.54 16.70 -6.42
CA LEU A 231 -15.44 17.59 -7.16
C LEU A 231 -16.03 18.69 -6.27
N ALA A 232 -16.40 18.36 -5.03
CA ALA A 232 -16.91 19.35 -4.06
C ALA A 232 -15.85 20.36 -3.62
N ALA A 233 -14.56 19.99 -3.62
CA ALA A 233 -13.46 20.87 -3.27
C ALA A 233 -13.03 21.84 -4.39
N LEU A 234 -13.40 21.57 -5.66
CA LEU A 234 -13.04 22.40 -6.80
C LEU A 234 -13.47 23.89 -6.68
N PRO A 235 -14.70 24.23 -6.23
CA PRO A 235 -15.11 25.63 -6.06
C PRO A 235 -14.26 26.39 -5.04
N ARG A 236 -13.87 25.72 -3.93
CA ARG A 236 -13.03 26.32 -2.87
C ARG A 236 -11.63 26.60 -3.39
N ARG A 237 -10.98 25.66 -4.07
CA ARG A 237 -9.64 25.84 -4.66
C ARG A 237 -9.62 26.95 -5.72
N ALA A 238 -10.69 27.07 -6.53
CA ALA A 238 -10.80 28.12 -7.53
C ALA A 238 -10.94 29.52 -6.88
N SER A 239 -11.69 29.66 -5.76
CA SER A 239 -11.81 30.91 -5.04
C SER A 239 -10.48 31.31 -4.38
N ASP A 240 -9.75 30.37 -3.81
CA ASP A 240 -8.44 30.64 -3.16
C ASP A 240 -7.38 31.08 -4.16
N LEU A 241 -7.35 30.46 -5.36
CA LEU A 241 -6.48 30.89 -6.44
C LEU A 241 -6.81 32.30 -6.96
N LEU A 242 -8.08 32.65 -7.01
CA LEU A 242 -8.53 33.99 -7.39
C LEU A 242 -8.16 35.04 -6.33
N HIS A 243 -8.27 34.69 -5.05
CA HIS A 243 -7.86 35.56 -3.94
C HIS A 243 -6.35 35.78 -3.90
N ARG A 244 -5.54 34.73 -4.09
CA ARG A 244 -4.06 34.85 -4.19
C ARG A 244 -3.63 35.75 -5.35
N ARG A 245 -4.18 35.54 -6.55
CA ARG A 245 -3.89 36.38 -7.73
C ARG A 245 -4.32 37.84 -7.55
N ARG A 246 -5.35 38.10 -6.74
CA ARG A 246 -5.81 39.44 -6.44
C ARG A 246 -4.91 40.16 -5.45
N ALA A 247 -4.38 39.43 -4.46
CA ALA A 247 -3.40 39.96 -3.49
C ALA A 247 -2.05 40.29 -4.16
N GLU A 248 -1.58 39.47 -5.08
CA GLU A 248 -0.34 39.70 -5.85
C GLU A 248 -0.42 40.91 -6.83
N ARG A 249 -1.62 41.31 -7.23
CA ARG A 249 -1.82 42.49 -8.10
C ARG A 249 -1.96 43.80 -7.33
N THR A 250 -2.06 43.74 -6.02
CA THR A 250 -2.22 44.93 -5.14
C THR A 250 -0.98 45.24 -4.30
N SER A 251 0.09 44.44 -4.49
CA SER A 251 1.47 44.67 -3.97
C SER A 251 2.36 45.22 -5.07
#